data_a55cbf2f9a62e6d4cea62f136c999ccb
#
_entry.id   a55cbf2f9a62e6d4cea62f136c999ccb
#
_cell.length_a   1.000
_cell.length_b   1.000
_cell.length_c   1.000
_cell.angle_alpha   90.00
_cell.angle_beta   90.00
_cell.angle_gamma   90.00
#
_symmetry.space_group_name_H-M   'P 1'
#
loop_
_entity.id
_entity.type
_entity.pdbx_description
1 polymer ?
#
loop_
_entity_poly.entity_id
_entity_poly.type
_entity_poly.pdbx_seq_one_letter_code
_entity_poly.pdbx_strand_id
1 'polypeptide(L)'
;GFVRELNQEMIQFYLAFTYLPGEETLFKGVFKLQPGGYLTYSDAQGLKLGTYWDLSFEPDESKTLDQWASDVDAAMEASLRDICEPDQVCDGFLSGGVDSSFIVAKSRARTGFCAAYENQQASEEEDARATAEFLGRNFEGLTVTSEEFLGNVDEFLRAFELPTADVAALSLYSACKQIVAGGKSELCFSGEGADEFFAGYSVYRHTPALRKLLEPVYHGTTYIMNAKEQQRFAAQYFPNRSTEEFVKQRAAAGAVYDELGQKLYTDLRTYFEGSILYNSTKIARGTGLDIRMPFCDLRMFEIARTMPSRFKTTDQGNKLALRAAAARVLPHDVAYRKKLGFPVPVRAWLATEPFMKEIERALTGEAAKCLLNVNELRCLLAAFKGEKPAAHGHWYKRHEPLLWRYVWTCYTLVRWYELFFLDGAAD
;
A
#
# COMPACT_ATOMS: atom_id res chain seq x y z
N GLY A 1 10.49 -23.06 22.62
CA GLY A 1 10.53 -21.93 21.70
C GLY A 1 9.55 -22.14 20.56
N PHE A 2 9.19 -21.08 19.86
CA PHE A 2 8.31 -21.16 18.68
C PHE A 2 9.05 -21.87 17.52
N VAL A 3 8.43 -22.91 16.96
CA VAL A 3 8.96 -23.62 15.78
C VAL A 3 8.38 -22.95 14.54
N ARG A 4 9.24 -22.43 13.67
CA ARG A 4 8.83 -21.81 12.42
C ARG A 4 8.36 -22.89 11.44
N GLU A 5 7.07 -22.91 11.14
CA GLU A 5 6.46 -23.77 10.12
C GLU A 5 5.76 -22.88 9.08
N LEU A 6 5.97 -23.15 7.80
CA LEU A 6 5.38 -22.39 6.71
C LEU A 6 3.88 -22.72 6.57
N ASN A 7 3.04 -21.71 6.56
CA ASN A 7 1.64 -21.82 6.19
C ASN A 7 1.50 -21.75 4.66
N GLN A 8 1.58 -22.91 4.01
CA GLN A 8 1.55 -23.00 2.54
C GLN A 8 0.23 -22.51 1.92
N GLU A 9 -0.89 -22.58 2.65
CA GLU A 9 -2.17 -22.10 2.17
C GLU A 9 -2.18 -20.58 1.92
N MET A 10 -1.36 -19.84 2.67
CA MET A 10 -1.28 -18.39 2.54
C MET A 10 -0.39 -17.91 1.38
N ILE A 11 0.36 -18.80 0.72
CA ILE A 11 1.13 -18.45 -0.49
C ILE A 11 0.20 -17.93 -1.59
N GLN A 12 -0.92 -18.59 -1.84
CA GLN A 12 -1.86 -18.14 -2.87
C GLN A 12 -2.51 -16.80 -2.53
N PHE A 13 -2.72 -16.48 -1.25
CA PHE A 13 -3.18 -15.16 -0.82
C PHE A 13 -2.13 -14.08 -1.10
N TYR A 14 -0.87 -14.35 -0.79
CA TYR A 14 0.20 -13.43 -1.13
C TYR A 14 0.31 -13.22 -2.65
N LEU A 15 0.24 -14.27 -3.45
CA LEU A 15 0.28 -14.18 -4.91
C LEU A 15 -0.90 -13.37 -5.47
N ALA A 16 -2.08 -13.46 -4.83
CA ALA A 16 -3.24 -12.69 -5.22
C ALA A 16 -3.11 -11.20 -4.88
N PHE A 17 -2.74 -10.89 -3.65
CA PHE A 17 -2.84 -9.53 -3.09
C PHE A 17 -1.51 -8.79 -3.01
N THR A 18 -0.35 -9.47 -3.14
CA THR A 18 1.00 -8.91 -2.94
C THR A 18 1.35 -8.57 -1.48
N TYR A 19 0.46 -8.88 -0.56
CA TYR A 19 0.56 -8.80 0.89
C TYR A 19 -0.35 -9.88 1.49
N LEU A 20 -0.43 -10.00 2.82
CA LEU A 20 -1.31 -10.95 3.49
C LEU A 20 -2.52 -10.24 4.10
N PRO A 21 -3.70 -10.33 3.46
CA PRO A 21 -4.92 -9.76 4.00
C PRO A 21 -5.46 -10.60 5.17
N GLY A 22 -6.18 -9.94 6.10
CA GLY A 22 -6.84 -10.62 7.22
C GLY A 22 -5.86 -11.06 8.32
N GLU A 23 -6.26 -12.08 9.08
CA GLU A 23 -5.59 -12.47 10.32
C GLU A 23 -4.46 -13.48 10.16
N GLU A 24 -4.53 -14.37 9.19
CA GLU A 24 -3.54 -15.41 9.00
C GLU A 24 -2.22 -14.87 8.43
N THR A 25 -1.12 -15.50 8.82
CA THR A 25 0.23 -15.18 8.31
C THR A 25 0.85 -16.36 7.58
N LEU A 26 2.02 -16.15 6.96
CA LEU A 26 2.83 -17.25 6.41
C LEU A 26 3.54 -18.10 7.49
N PHE A 27 3.51 -17.68 8.75
CA PHE A 27 3.93 -18.52 9.85
C PHE A 27 2.71 -19.27 10.39
N LYS A 28 2.72 -20.61 10.30
CA LYS A 28 1.62 -21.44 10.77
C LYS A 28 1.39 -21.26 12.27
N GLY A 29 0.13 -21.01 12.66
CA GLY A 29 -0.23 -20.77 14.06
C GLY A 29 0.06 -19.34 14.56
N VAL A 30 0.52 -18.42 13.69
CA VAL A 30 0.69 -17.01 14.02
C VAL A 30 -0.38 -16.19 13.34
N PHE A 31 -1.10 -15.41 14.14
CA PHE A 31 -2.25 -14.63 13.68
C PHE A 31 -2.08 -13.15 14.03
N LYS A 32 -2.60 -12.27 13.19
CA LYS A 32 -2.78 -10.83 13.46
C LYS A 32 -4.11 -10.63 14.19
N LEU A 33 -4.13 -9.78 15.21
CA LEU A 33 -5.39 -9.32 15.77
C LEU A 33 -6.10 -8.40 14.76
N GLN A 34 -7.39 -8.63 14.55
CA GLN A 34 -8.17 -7.84 13.58
C GLN A 34 -8.40 -6.42 14.08
N PRO A 35 -8.47 -5.41 13.19
CA PRO A 35 -8.84 -4.05 13.56
C PRO A 35 -10.18 -4.00 14.32
N GLY A 36 -10.26 -3.17 15.37
CA GLY A 36 -11.44 -3.10 16.23
C GLY A 36 -11.64 -4.33 17.15
N GLY A 37 -10.69 -5.29 17.11
CA GLY A 37 -10.72 -6.47 17.93
C GLY A 37 -9.97 -6.30 19.25
N TYR A 38 -10.33 -7.13 20.22
CA TYR A 38 -9.57 -7.28 21.46
C TYR A 38 -9.38 -8.76 21.81
N LEU A 39 -8.34 -9.02 22.58
CA LEU A 39 -7.97 -10.34 23.04
C LEU A 39 -7.86 -10.32 24.56
N THR A 40 -8.44 -11.32 25.22
CA THR A 40 -8.23 -11.56 26.65
C THR A 40 -7.74 -13.00 26.87
N TYR A 41 -6.86 -13.18 27.83
CA TYR A 41 -6.38 -14.49 28.24
C TYR A 41 -6.40 -14.61 29.77
N SER A 42 -6.85 -15.76 30.26
CA SER A 42 -6.66 -16.17 31.64
C SER A 42 -6.51 -17.69 31.71
N ASP A 43 -5.81 -18.20 32.72
CA ASP A 43 -5.62 -19.65 32.90
C ASP A 43 -6.96 -20.38 33.08
N ALA A 44 -7.95 -19.74 33.70
CA ALA A 44 -9.28 -20.31 33.93
C ALA A 44 -10.20 -20.34 32.71
N GLN A 45 -10.05 -19.38 31.78
CA GLN A 45 -10.98 -19.20 30.66
C GLN A 45 -10.31 -19.38 29.27
N GLY A 46 -8.99 -19.52 29.25
CA GLY A 46 -8.23 -19.57 28.01
C GLY A 46 -8.25 -18.25 27.23
N LEU A 47 -8.00 -18.35 25.95
CA LEU A 47 -8.00 -17.23 25.01
C LEU A 47 -9.43 -16.91 24.57
N LYS A 48 -9.81 -15.63 24.64
CA LYS A 48 -11.06 -15.11 24.06
C LYS A 48 -10.78 -13.94 23.16
N LEU A 49 -11.43 -13.91 22.00
CA LEU A 49 -11.44 -12.82 21.04
C LEU A 49 -12.79 -12.13 21.07
N GLY A 50 -12.80 -10.81 20.92
CA GLY A 50 -14.02 -10.02 20.79
C GLY A 50 -13.79 -8.82 19.89
N THR A 51 -14.87 -8.13 19.53
CA THR A 51 -14.87 -6.92 18.71
C THR A 51 -15.51 -5.80 19.51
N TYR A 52 -14.84 -4.65 19.63
CA TYR A 52 -15.37 -3.46 20.29
C TYR A 52 -15.80 -2.38 19.30
N TRP A 53 -15.35 -2.48 18.06
CA TRP A 53 -15.67 -1.53 17.00
C TRP A 53 -15.71 -2.24 15.64
N ASP A 54 -16.62 -1.84 14.77
CA ASP A 54 -16.67 -2.30 13.39
C ASP A 54 -16.97 -1.13 12.43
N LEU A 55 -16.55 -1.28 11.19
CA LEU A 55 -16.71 -0.29 10.13
C LEU A 55 -18.16 -0.16 9.69
N SER A 56 -18.70 1.08 9.69
CA SER A 56 -20.00 1.39 9.07
C SER A 56 -19.95 2.72 8.32
N PHE A 57 -20.77 2.85 7.28
CA PHE A 57 -21.03 4.11 6.59
C PHE A 57 -22.48 4.56 6.83
N GLU A 58 -22.65 5.84 7.16
CA GLU A 58 -23.95 6.44 7.49
C GLU A 58 -24.03 7.82 6.82
N PRO A 59 -24.28 7.89 5.49
CA PRO A 59 -24.25 9.15 4.74
C PRO A 59 -25.24 10.19 5.25
N ASP A 60 -24.75 11.38 5.57
CA ASP A 60 -25.53 12.55 5.93
C ASP A 60 -25.78 13.43 4.69
N GLU A 61 -26.98 13.36 4.16
CA GLU A 61 -27.42 14.09 2.97
C GLU A 61 -27.71 15.58 3.22
N SER A 62 -27.67 16.05 4.47
CA SER A 62 -28.07 17.42 4.86
C SER A 62 -27.00 18.47 4.54
N LYS A 63 -25.72 18.07 4.40
CA LYS A 63 -24.58 18.98 4.22
C LYS A 63 -24.26 19.25 2.76
N THR A 64 -23.78 20.47 2.50
CA THR A 64 -23.23 20.90 1.22
C THR A 64 -21.76 20.53 1.07
N LEU A 65 -21.20 20.61 -0.14
CA LEU A 65 -19.77 20.40 -0.40
C LEU A 65 -18.89 21.34 0.44
N ASP A 66 -19.28 22.61 0.57
CA ASP A 66 -18.51 23.59 1.35
C ASP A 66 -18.51 23.29 2.85
N GLN A 67 -19.63 22.79 3.39
CA GLN A 67 -19.70 22.34 4.78
C GLN A 67 -18.80 21.10 5.00
N TRP A 68 -18.82 20.13 4.08
CA TRP A 68 -17.91 18.99 4.15
C TRP A 68 -16.44 19.41 4.03
N ALA A 69 -16.12 20.37 3.18
CA ALA A 69 -14.78 20.92 3.08
C ALA A 69 -14.35 21.61 4.38
N SER A 70 -15.27 22.32 5.05
CA SER A 70 -15.00 22.95 6.35
C SER A 70 -14.77 21.92 7.45
N ASP A 71 -15.54 20.82 7.46
CA ASP A 71 -15.35 19.73 8.42
C ASP A 71 -13.99 19.03 8.23
N VAL A 72 -13.61 18.77 6.96
CA VAL A 72 -12.27 18.21 6.63
C VAL A 72 -11.15 19.13 7.09
N ASP A 73 -11.28 20.43 6.85
CA ASP A 73 -10.28 21.43 7.25
C ASP A 73 -10.12 21.48 8.78
N ALA A 74 -11.22 21.54 9.52
CA ALA A 74 -11.21 21.54 10.98
C ALA A 74 -10.66 20.25 11.58
N ALA A 75 -11.01 19.09 10.99
CA ALA A 75 -10.48 17.80 11.44
C ALA A 75 -8.97 17.68 11.20
N MET A 76 -8.47 18.18 10.06
CA MET A 76 -7.04 18.20 9.77
C MET A 76 -6.26 19.06 10.79
N GLU A 77 -6.77 20.25 11.12
CA GLU A 77 -6.16 21.10 12.15
C GLU A 77 -6.14 20.43 13.53
N ALA A 78 -7.25 19.79 13.90
CA ALA A 78 -7.33 19.08 15.18
C ALA A 78 -6.38 17.88 15.22
N SER A 79 -6.33 17.08 14.14
CA SER A 79 -5.42 15.95 14.02
C SER A 79 -3.95 16.40 14.15
N LEU A 80 -3.53 17.38 13.37
CA LEU A 80 -2.16 17.87 13.38
C LEU A 80 -1.75 18.44 14.74
N ARG A 81 -2.67 19.13 15.44
CA ARG A 81 -2.43 19.64 16.80
C ARG A 81 -2.23 18.51 17.82
N ASP A 82 -3.00 17.44 17.70
CA ASP A 82 -2.99 16.35 18.68
C ASP A 82 -1.83 15.36 18.46
N ILE A 83 -1.33 15.25 17.21
CA ILE A 83 -0.24 14.33 16.88
C ILE A 83 1.15 14.99 16.87
N CYS A 84 1.26 16.27 17.15
CA CYS A 84 2.55 16.97 17.18
C CYS A 84 2.57 18.03 18.29
N GLU A 85 3.43 17.84 19.27
CA GLU A 85 3.59 18.78 20.38
C GLU A 85 3.98 20.19 19.88
N PRO A 86 3.62 21.27 20.62
CA PRO A 86 3.87 22.64 20.19
C PRO A 86 5.32 22.95 19.82
N ASP A 87 6.28 22.40 20.53
CA ASP A 87 7.71 22.64 20.33
C ASP A 87 8.41 21.51 19.57
N GLN A 88 7.67 20.47 19.17
CA GLN A 88 8.23 19.35 18.42
C GLN A 88 8.56 19.75 16.99
N VAL A 89 9.78 19.47 16.60
CA VAL A 89 10.23 19.64 15.22
C VAL A 89 9.58 18.55 14.36
N CYS A 90 8.93 18.96 13.29
CA CYS A 90 8.30 18.05 12.34
C CYS A 90 8.61 18.47 10.90
N ASP A 91 8.60 17.49 10.03
CA ASP A 91 8.76 17.63 8.59
C ASP A 91 7.64 16.84 7.89
N GLY A 92 7.60 16.78 6.59
CA GLY A 92 6.54 16.06 5.88
C GLY A 92 7.02 15.45 4.57
N PHE A 93 6.47 14.30 4.20
CA PHE A 93 6.61 13.84 2.83
C PHE A 93 5.78 14.75 1.93
N LEU A 94 6.35 15.14 0.79
CA LEU A 94 5.74 16.08 -0.14
C LEU A 94 5.91 15.58 -1.58
N SER A 95 4.85 15.03 -2.15
CA SER A 95 4.85 14.49 -3.52
C SER A 95 4.29 15.46 -4.57
N GLY A 96 3.97 16.70 -4.18
CA GLY A 96 3.26 17.63 -5.03
C GLY A 96 1.78 17.28 -5.28
N GLY A 97 1.30 16.14 -4.78
CA GLY A 97 -0.11 15.76 -4.76
C GLY A 97 -0.90 16.49 -3.67
N VAL A 98 -2.24 16.57 -3.81
CA VAL A 98 -3.10 17.34 -2.88
C VAL A 98 -2.97 16.89 -1.43
N ASP A 99 -2.82 15.59 -1.16
CA ASP A 99 -2.84 15.03 0.19
C ASP A 99 -1.66 15.51 1.03
N SER A 100 -0.45 15.25 0.54
CA SER A 100 0.79 15.68 1.18
C SER A 100 0.92 17.20 1.24
N SER A 101 0.51 17.90 0.17
CA SER A 101 0.52 19.36 0.13
C SER A 101 -0.43 19.98 1.16
N PHE A 102 -1.63 19.41 1.35
CA PHE A 102 -2.59 19.89 2.34
C PHE A 102 -2.06 19.70 3.77
N ILE A 103 -1.43 18.56 4.09
CA ILE A 103 -0.79 18.33 5.38
C ILE A 103 0.32 19.36 5.61
N VAL A 104 1.24 19.53 4.66
CA VAL A 104 2.35 20.47 4.81
C VAL A 104 1.85 21.91 4.94
N ALA A 105 0.81 22.30 4.20
CA ALA A 105 0.19 23.64 4.29
C ALA A 105 -0.44 23.91 5.67
N LYS A 106 -1.10 22.91 6.26
CA LYS A 106 -1.80 23.04 7.55
C LYS A 106 -0.90 22.79 8.77
N SER A 107 0.25 22.12 8.57
CA SER A 107 1.19 21.77 9.63
C SER A 107 2.27 22.83 9.83
N ARG A 108 3.13 22.57 10.82
CA ARG A 108 4.37 23.33 11.07
C ARG A 108 5.60 22.64 10.47
N ALA A 109 5.39 21.75 9.50
CA ALA A 109 6.47 21.06 8.81
C ALA A 109 7.50 22.06 8.27
N ARG A 110 8.79 21.87 8.61
CA ARG A 110 9.87 22.76 8.19
C ARG A 110 10.33 22.45 6.78
N THR A 111 10.43 21.14 6.48
CA THR A 111 10.96 20.59 5.23
C THR A 111 9.96 19.65 4.60
N GLY A 112 9.76 19.78 3.30
CA GLY A 112 9.08 18.80 2.47
C GLY A 112 10.11 17.85 1.85
N PHE A 113 10.02 16.54 2.17
CA PHE A 113 10.85 15.50 1.59
C PHE A 113 10.12 14.84 0.43
N CYS A 114 10.78 14.71 -0.72
CA CYS A 114 10.25 14.03 -1.90
C CYS A 114 11.18 12.91 -2.33
N ALA A 115 10.66 11.68 -2.47
CA ALA A 115 11.43 10.63 -3.11
C ALA A 115 11.55 10.91 -4.62
N ALA A 116 12.76 10.90 -5.13
CA ALA A 116 13.10 11.08 -6.52
C ALA A 116 13.81 9.82 -7.05
N TYR A 117 13.88 9.66 -8.36
CA TYR A 117 14.52 8.49 -9.00
C TYR A 117 15.46 8.94 -10.09
N GLU A 118 16.56 8.21 -10.23
CA GLU A 118 17.50 8.45 -11.33
C GLU A 118 16.82 8.34 -12.70
N ASN A 119 17.19 9.24 -13.61
CA ASN A 119 16.76 9.23 -15.02
C ASN A 119 15.26 9.39 -15.30
N GLN A 120 14.48 9.93 -14.37
CA GLN A 120 13.09 10.32 -14.63
C GLN A 120 12.98 11.76 -15.13
N GLN A 121 12.36 11.94 -16.31
CA GLN A 121 12.18 13.25 -16.95
C GLN A 121 10.97 14.03 -16.42
N ALA A 122 10.00 13.38 -15.79
CA ALA A 122 8.83 14.03 -15.19
C ALA A 122 8.76 13.60 -13.74
N SER A 123 9.33 14.39 -12.86
CA SER A 123 9.37 14.04 -11.45
C SER A 123 8.30 14.81 -10.70
N GLU A 124 7.63 14.13 -9.81
CA GLU A 124 6.83 14.78 -8.75
C GLU A 124 7.68 15.79 -7.95
N GLU A 125 9.01 15.71 -8.09
CA GLU A 125 9.98 16.59 -7.43
C GLU A 125 9.80 18.07 -7.80
N GLU A 126 9.62 18.39 -9.09
CA GLU A 126 9.40 19.77 -9.53
C GLU A 126 8.12 20.34 -8.93
N ASP A 127 7.06 19.56 -8.97
CA ASP A 127 5.76 19.91 -8.40
C ASP A 127 5.83 20.07 -6.86
N ALA A 128 6.54 19.17 -6.19
CA ALA A 128 6.75 19.23 -4.73
C ALA A 128 7.60 20.44 -4.34
N ARG A 129 8.68 20.73 -5.09
CA ARG A 129 9.54 21.90 -4.88
C ARG A 129 8.74 23.21 -5.03
N ALA A 130 7.99 23.36 -6.11
CA ALA A 130 7.14 24.53 -6.32
C ALA A 130 6.10 24.71 -5.20
N THR A 131 5.54 23.61 -4.70
CA THR A 131 4.60 23.65 -3.58
C THR A 131 5.30 24.07 -2.28
N ALA A 132 6.48 23.56 -1.98
CA ALA A 132 7.28 23.94 -0.81
C ALA A 132 7.65 25.42 -0.85
N GLU A 133 8.09 25.94 -2.02
CA GLU A 133 8.40 27.35 -2.25
C GLU A 133 7.18 28.24 -1.98
N PHE A 134 6.00 27.88 -2.54
CA PHE A 134 4.76 28.60 -2.29
C PHE A 134 4.42 28.67 -0.79
N LEU A 135 4.64 27.58 -0.06
CA LEU A 135 4.35 27.47 1.36
C LEU A 135 5.46 28.09 2.26
N GLY A 136 6.57 28.57 1.68
CA GLY A 136 7.72 29.08 2.42
C GLY A 136 8.40 28.00 3.26
N ARG A 137 8.43 26.76 2.78
CA ARG A 137 9.05 25.59 3.43
C ARG A 137 10.35 25.22 2.74
N ASN A 138 11.26 24.60 3.48
CA ASN A 138 12.43 23.97 2.88
C ASN A 138 11.98 22.78 2.02
N PHE A 139 12.76 22.46 1.00
CA PHE A 139 12.53 21.30 0.15
C PHE A 139 13.80 20.47 0.04
N GLU A 140 13.64 19.15 0.09
CA GLU A 140 14.73 18.22 -0.15
C GLU A 140 14.27 17.01 -0.97
N GLY A 141 14.87 16.82 -2.17
CA GLY A 141 14.72 15.62 -2.98
C GLY A 141 15.63 14.51 -2.46
N LEU A 142 15.08 13.33 -2.26
CA LEU A 142 15.78 12.14 -1.81
C LEU A 142 15.88 11.17 -2.99
N THR A 143 17.04 11.13 -3.63
CA THR A 143 17.25 10.24 -4.79
C THR A 143 17.44 8.81 -4.32
N VAL A 144 16.49 7.94 -4.65
CA VAL A 144 16.60 6.50 -4.47
C VAL A 144 17.16 5.90 -5.73
N THR A 145 18.34 5.31 -5.63
CA THR A 145 19.01 4.64 -6.77
C THR A 145 18.54 3.18 -6.88
N SER A 146 18.78 2.58 -8.05
CA SER A 146 18.50 1.15 -8.23
C SER A 146 19.32 0.26 -7.29
N GLU A 147 20.57 0.64 -7.03
CA GLU A 147 21.47 -0.09 -6.12
C GLU A 147 20.97 -0.03 -4.66
N GLU A 148 20.58 1.17 -4.19
CA GLU A 148 20.00 1.33 -2.85
C GLU A 148 18.67 0.57 -2.71
N PHE A 149 17.80 0.63 -3.72
CA PHE A 149 16.53 -0.08 -3.72
C PHE A 149 16.74 -1.59 -3.56
N LEU A 150 17.63 -2.20 -4.36
CA LEU A 150 17.94 -3.62 -4.26
C LEU A 150 18.67 -3.95 -2.94
N GLY A 151 19.64 -3.12 -2.57
CA GLY A 151 20.44 -3.31 -1.35
C GLY A 151 19.62 -3.28 -0.06
N ASN A 152 18.49 -2.57 -0.07
CA ASN A 152 17.59 -2.49 1.09
C ASN A 152 16.54 -3.62 1.17
N VAL A 153 16.43 -4.52 0.18
CA VAL A 153 15.38 -5.57 0.15
C VAL A 153 15.41 -6.44 1.40
N ASP A 154 16.57 -6.93 1.79
CA ASP A 154 16.70 -7.86 2.91
C ASP A 154 16.33 -7.22 4.25
N GLU A 155 16.85 -6.04 4.50
CA GLU A 155 16.55 -5.28 5.72
C GLU A 155 15.07 -4.89 5.78
N PHE A 156 14.53 -4.45 4.65
CA PHE A 156 13.11 -4.15 4.50
C PHE A 156 12.24 -5.39 4.81
N LEU A 157 12.51 -6.54 4.21
CA LEU A 157 11.74 -7.76 4.47
C LEU A 157 11.87 -8.22 5.93
N ARG A 158 13.04 -8.08 6.56
CA ARG A 158 13.22 -8.37 8.00
C ARG A 158 12.40 -7.41 8.87
N ALA A 159 12.39 -6.12 8.57
CA ALA A 159 11.59 -5.13 9.29
C ALA A 159 10.08 -5.38 9.14
N PHE A 160 9.67 -5.85 7.98
CA PHE A 160 8.26 -6.15 7.67
C PHE A 160 7.77 -7.47 8.28
N GLU A 161 8.66 -8.44 8.53
CA GLU A 161 8.34 -9.77 9.08
C GLU A 161 7.45 -10.63 8.16
N LEU A 162 6.64 -10.04 7.31
CA LEU A 162 5.80 -10.67 6.29
C LEU A 162 6.21 -10.15 4.90
N PRO A 163 6.08 -10.97 3.85
CA PRO A 163 6.44 -10.52 2.53
C PRO A 163 5.43 -9.47 2.02
N THR A 164 5.96 -8.48 1.33
CA THR A 164 5.19 -7.51 0.55
C THR A 164 5.88 -7.25 -0.78
N ALA A 165 5.11 -7.12 -1.84
CA ALA A 165 5.61 -6.72 -3.16
C ALA A 165 5.29 -5.25 -3.48
N ASP A 166 5.01 -4.45 -2.47
CA ASP A 166 4.78 -3.02 -2.63
C ASP A 166 6.09 -2.28 -2.88
N VAL A 167 6.33 -1.92 -4.14
CA VAL A 167 7.53 -1.20 -4.57
C VAL A 167 7.59 0.23 -4.01
N ALA A 168 6.43 0.85 -3.78
CA ALA A 168 6.36 2.18 -3.18
C ALA A 168 6.80 2.13 -1.72
N ALA A 169 6.42 1.08 -0.98
CA ALA A 169 6.84 0.88 0.41
C ALA A 169 8.35 0.71 0.54
N LEU A 170 9.00 -0.09 -0.32
CA LEU A 170 10.47 -0.25 -0.31
C LEU A 170 11.18 1.05 -0.70
N SER A 171 10.63 1.80 -1.67
CA SER A 171 11.19 3.10 -2.03
C SER A 171 11.08 4.12 -0.90
N LEU A 172 9.92 4.18 -0.23
CA LEU A 172 9.73 5.04 0.95
C LEU A 172 10.65 4.61 2.10
N TYR A 173 10.83 3.29 2.32
CA TYR A 173 11.79 2.77 3.29
C TYR A 173 13.22 3.27 3.01
N SER A 174 13.66 3.22 1.75
CA SER A 174 14.96 3.70 1.34
C SER A 174 15.12 5.22 1.56
N ALA A 175 14.09 6.01 1.23
CA ALA A 175 14.07 7.45 1.50
C ALA A 175 14.10 7.76 3.00
N CYS A 176 13.34 7.03 3.83
CA CYS A 176 13.36 7.18 5.28
C CYS A 176 14.75 6.87 5.89
N LYS A 177 15.44 5.85 5.37
CA LYS A 177 16.83 5.55 5.78
C LYS A 177 17.76 6.73 5.47
N GLN A 178 17.64 7.39 4.32
CA GLN A 178 18.43 8.58 3.98
C GLN A 178 18.14 9.75 4.94
N ILE A 179 16.85 9.94 5.31
CA ILE A 179 16.46 10.98 6.28
C ILE A 179 17.14 10.74 7.63
N VAL A 180 17.02 9.53 8.18
CA VAL A 180 17.55 9.18 9.50
C VAL A 180 19.08 9.18 9.50
N ALA A 181 19.71 8.54 8.52
CA ALA A 181 21.18 8.49 8.41
C ALA A 181 21.80 9.88 8.26
N GLY A 182 21.11 10.81 7.60
CA GLY A 182 21.53 12.20 7.45
C GLY A 182 21.21 13.09 8.66
N GLY A 183 20.53 12.57 9.70
CA GLY A 183 20.08 13.38 10.85
C GLY A 183 19.13 14.52 10.46
N LYS A 184 18.35 14.35 9.38
CA LYS A 184 17.55 15.40 8.76
C LYS A 184 16.24 15.64 9.49
N SER A 185 15.60 14.58 9.95
CA SER A 185 14.33 14.61 10.69
C SER A 185 14.17 13.38 11.57
N GLU A 186 13.44 13.56 12.69
CA GLU A 186 12.99 12.48 13.56
C GLU A 186 11.51 12.15 13.37
N LEU A 187 10.72 13.12 12.83
CA LEU A 187 9.30 13.00 12.63
C LEU A 187 8.88 13.54 11.26
N CYS A 188 8.16 12.72 10.48
CA CYS A 188 7.55 13.13 9.21
C CYS A 188 6.06 12.82 9.17
N PHE A 189 5.29 13.75 8.60
CA PHE A 189 3.89 13.52 8.27
C PHE A 189 3.75 12.82 6.93
N SER A 190 2.80 11.86 6.84
CA SER A 190 2.47 11.13 5.61
C SER A 190 1.00 11.31 5.23
N GLY A 191 0.71 11.27 3.93
CA GLY A 191 -0.62 11.45 3.36
C GLY A 191 -1.50 10.18 3.33
N GLU A 192 -1.07 9.10 3.94
CA GLU A 192 -1.80 7.84 3.97
C GLU A 192 -3.20 7.99 4.58
N GLY A 193 -4.17 7.27 4.04
CA GLY A 193 -5.59 7.35 4.42
C GLY A 193 -6.42 8.30 3.55
N ALA A 194 -5.81 9.29 2.91
CA ALA A 194 -6.54 10.25 2.09
C ALA A 194 -7.24 9.61 0.88
N ASP A 195 -6.58 8.68 0.22
CA ASP A 195 -7.14 7.97 -0.94
C ASP A 195 -8.27 7.01 -0.52
N GLU A 196 -8.09 6.29 0.56
CA GLU A 196 -9.01 5.27 1.06
C GLU A 196 -10.27 5.89 1.67
N PHE A 197 -10.15 7.05 2.33
CA PHE A 197 -11.28 7.73 2.95
C PHE A 197 -12.07 8.61 1.97
N PHE A 198 -11.37 9.26 1.04
CA PHE A 198 -11.96 10.24 0.12
C PHE A 198 -11.99 9.78 -1.34
N ALA A 199 -11.85 8.50 -1.60
CA ALA A 199 -11.96 7.86 -2.92
C ALA A 199 -10.96 8.42 -3.96
N GLY A 200 -9.67 8.43 -3.62
CA GLY A 200 -8.63 8.98 -4.49
C GLY A 200 -8.21 8.09 -5.65
N TYR A 201 -8.33 6.77 -5.54
CA TYR A 201 -7.89 5.84 -6.58
C TYR A 201 -8.84 5.79 -7.78
N SER A 202 -8.29 5.58 -8.97
CA SER A 202 -9.09 5.49 -10.20
C SER A 202 -10.11 4.34 -10.20
N VAL A 203 -9.83 3.27 -9.44
CA VAL A 203 -10.72 2.11 -9.32
C VAL A 203 -12.03 2.43 -8.58
N TYR A 204 -12.08 3.51 -7.80
CA TYR A 204 -13.26 3.97 -7.08
C TYR A 204 -14.28 4.71 -7.97
N ARG A 205 -13.89 5.07 -9.18
CA ARG A 205 -14.83 5.63 -10.13
C ARG A 205 -15.89 4.62 -10.53
N HIS A 206 -16.98 5.12 -11.10
CA HIS A 206 -18.06 4.25 -11.57
C HIS A 206 -17.55 3.16 -12.51
N THR A 207 -17.96 1.91 -12.28
CA THR A 207 -17.58 0.77 -13.12
C THR A 207 -18.57 0.65 -14.28
N PRO A 208 -18.13 0.69 -15.54
CA PRO A 208 -19.01 0.52 -16.69
C PRO A 208 -19.81 -0.78 -16.61
N ALA A 209 -21.07 -0.76 -17.06
CA ALA A 209 -22.00 -1.89 -16.97
C ALA A 209 -21.44 -3.19 -17.57
N LEU A 210 -20.74 -3.11 -18.71
CA LEU A 210 -20.09 -4.26 -19.34
C LEU A 210 -19.02 -4.88 -18.43
N ARG A 211 -18.23 -4.05 -17.74
CA ARG A 211 -17.20 -4.55 -16.82
C ARG A 211 -17.83 -5.20 -15.59
N LYS A 212 -18.90 -4.65 -15.05
CA LYS A 212 -19.67 -5.27 -13.95
C LYS A 212 -20.21 -6.65 -14.32
N LEU A 213 -20.61 -6.85 -15.57
CA LEU A 213 -21.07 -8.13 -16.05
C LEU A 213 -19.94 -9.17 -16.15
N LEU A 214 -18.74 -8.74 -16.57
CA LEU A 214 -17.58 -9.61 -16.75
C LEU A 214 -16.79 -9.86 -15.45
N GLU A 215 -16.76 -8.86 -14.58
CA GLU A 215 -16.05 -8.85 -13.30
C GLU A 215 -17.02 -8.39 -12.21
N PRO A 216 -17.96 -9.25 -11.76
CA PRO A 216 -19.03 -8.83 -10.83
C PRO A 216 -18.53 -8.56 -9.41
N VAL A 217 -17.33 -9.03 -9.08
CA VAL A 217 -16.72 -8.87 -7.74
C VAL A 217 -15.57 -7.89 -7.81
N TYR A 218 -15.59 -6.89 -6.94
CA TYR A 218 -14.43 -6.04 -6.70
C TYR A 218 -13.47 -6.76 -5.74
N HIS A 219 -12.26 -7.05 -6.20
CA HIS A 219 -11.27 -7.82 -5.44
C HIS A 219 -10.27 -6.96 -4.64
N GLY A 220 -10.45 -5.63 -4.65
CA GLY A 220 -9.52 -4.70 -4.02
C GLY A 220 -8.53 -4.08 -5.00
N THR A 221 -7.83 -3.05 -4.52
CA THR A 221 -6.92 -2.20 -5.33
C THR A 221 -5.69 -2.97 -5.85
N THR A 222 -5.23 -4.01 -5.15
CA THR A 222 -3.95 -4.70 -5.46
C THR A 222 -4.09 -6.14 -5.94
N TYR A 223 -5.29 -6.62 -6.23
CA TYR A 223 -5.48 -8.00 -6.69
C TYR A 223 -4.84 -8.22 -8.07
N ILE A 224 -3.76 -9.03 -8.14
CA ILE A 224 -2.96 -9.20 -9.36
C ILE A 224 -3.04 -10.58 -9.98
N MET A 225 -3.16 -11.66 -9.19
CA MET A 225 -3.26 -13.03 -9.69
C MET A 225 -4.63 -13.61 -9.35
N ASN A 226 -5.41 -13.94 -10.38
CA ASN A 226 -6.67 -14.69 -10.21
C ASN A 226 -6.41 -16.17 -9.85
N ALA A 227 -7.47 -16.93 -9.53
CA ALA A 227 -7.35 -18.33 -9.09
C ALA A 227 -6.59 -19.23 -10.10
N LYS A 228 -6.76 -19.03 -11.43
CA LYS A 228 -6.02 -19.79 -12.45
C LYS A 228 -4.54 -19.48 -12.46
N GLU A 229 -4.19 -18.22 -12.23
CA GLU A 229 -2.80 -17.79 -12.15
C GLU A 229 -2.17 -18.26 -10.85
N GLN A 230 -2.87 -18.16 -9.71
CA GLN A 230 -2.42 -18.74 -8.43
C GLN A 230 -2.12 -20.24 -8.57
N GLN A 231 -3.01 -21.01 -9.21
CA GLN A 231 -2.80 -22.43 -9.47
C GLN A 231 -1.57 -22.72 -10.36
N ARG A 232 -1.25 -21.82 -11.29
CA ARG A 232 -0.07 -21.96 -12.16
C ARG A 232 1.23 -21.65 -11.45
N PHE A 233 1.24 -20.59 -10.63
CA PHE A 233 2.44 -20.06 -10.01
C PHE A 233 2.78 -20.71 -8.67
N ALA A 234 1.80 -21.13 -7.85
CA ALA A 234 2.07 -21.79 -6.59
C ALA A 234 2.61 -23.23 -6.82
N ALA A 235 3.55 -23.67 -5.95
CA ALA A 235 3.99 -25.06 -5.94
C ALA A 235 2.86 -26.01 -5.55
N GLN A 236 2.01 -25.56 -4.62
CA GLN A 236 0.79 -26.25 -4.19
C GLN A 236 -0.37 -25.25 -4.17
N TYR A 237 -1.49 -25.62 -4.74
CA TYR A 237 -2.72 -24.81 -4.74
C TYR A 237 -3.80 -25.48 -3.89
N PHE A 238 -4.50 -24.70 -3.07
CA PHE A 238 -5.52 -25.16 -2.14
C PHE A 238 -6.90 -24.66 -2.58
N PRO A 239 -7.69 -25.46 -3.35
CA PRO A 239 -8.97 -25.00 -3.89
C PRO A 239 -10.00 -24.58 -2.83
N ASN A 240 -9.92 -25.16 -1.63
CA ASN A 240 -10.81 -24.86 -0.52
C ASN A 240 -10.47 -23.54 0.20
N ARG A 241 -9.37 -22.89 -0.19
CA ARG A 241 -8.88 -21.61 0.36
C ARG A 241 -8.97 -20.53 -0.72
N SER A 242 -10.18 -20.26 -1.20
CA SER A 242 -10.39 -19.30 -2.30
C SER A 242 -10.17 -17.86 -1.86
N THR A 243 -9.24 -17.17 -2.53
CA THR A 243 -8.99 -15.73 -2.34
C THR A 243 -10.20 -14.89 -2.78
N GLU A 244 -10.95 -15.34 -3.77
CA GLU A 244 -12.17 -14.69 -4.22
C GLU A 244 -13.29 -14.80 -3.18
N GLU A 245 -13.46 -15.98 -2.57
CA GLU A 245 -14.44 -16.19 -1.50
C GLU A 245 -14.08 -15.38 -0.26
N PHE A 246 -12.79 -15.29 0.10
CA PHE A 246 -12.32 -14.42 1.18
C PHE A 246 -12.74 -12.97 0.97
N VAL A 247 -12.56 -12.42 -0.24
CA VAL A 247 -12.99 -11.04 -0.54
C VAL A 247 -14.50 -10.90 -0.46
N LYS A 248 -15.27 -11.87 -1.01
CA LYS A 248 -16.73 -11.85 -0.92
C LYS A 248 -17.23 -11.82 0.52
N GLN A 249 -16.64 -12.62 1.40
CA GLN A 249 -16.98 -12.63 2.82
C GLN A 249 -16.65 -11.31 3.51
N ARG A 250 -15.47 -10.73 3.23
CA ARG A 250 -15.07 -9.43 3.79
C ARG A 250 -15.93 -8.27 3.28
N ALA A 251 -16.36 -8.34 2.04
CA ALA A 251 -17.22 -7.34 1.41
C ALA A 251 -18.71 -7.49 1.77
N ALA A 252 -19.14 -8.63 2.33
CA ALA A 252 -20.55 -8.96 2.49
C ALA A 252 -21.34 -7.93 3.31
N ALA A 253 -20.78 -7.45 4.43
CA ALA A 253 -21.40 -6.40 5.24
C ALA A 253 -21.47 -5.04 4.52
N GLY A 254 -20.60 -4.80 3.54
CA GLY A 254 -20.62 -3.61 2.68
C GLY A 254 -21.69 -3.63 1.59
N ALA A 255 -22.36 -4.76 1.35
CA ALA A 255 -23.34 -4.91 0.27
C ALA A 255 -24.58 -3.99 0.40
N VAL A 256 -24.82 -3.44 1.56
CA VAL A 256 -25.90 -2.47 1.84
C VAL A 256 -25.61 -1.06 1.33
N TYR A 257 -24.35 -0.76 0.98
CA TYR A 257 -23.91 0.56 0.54
C TYR A 257 -24.02 0.71 -0.99
N ASP A 258 -23.91 1.94 -1.46
CA ASP A 258 -23.77 2.20 -2.89
C ASP A 258 -22.46 1.62 -3.47
N GLU A 259 -22.27 1.69 -4.77
CA GLU A 259 -21.10 1.11 -5.46
C GLU A 259 -19.76 1.59 -4.88
N LEU A 260 -19.64 2.89 -4.60
CA LEU A 260 -18.42 3.45 -4.01
C LEU A 260 -18.24 2.95 -2.58
N GLY A 261 -19.31 2.99 -1.78
CA GLY A 261 -19.28 2.49 -0.40
C GLY A 261 -18.86 1.04 -0.30
N GLN A 262 -19.33 0.17 -1.22
CA GLN A 262 -18.90 -1.24 -1.29
C GLN A 262 -17.40 -1.37 -1.56
N LYS A 263 -16.85 -0.58 -2.50
CA LYS A 263 -15.41 -0.60 -2.84
C LYS A 263 -14.57 -0.09 -1.66
N LEU A 264 -14.95 1.04 -1.06
CA LEU A 264 -14.25 1.60 0.10
C LEU A 264 -14.31 0.64 1.29
N TYR A 265 -15.49 0.04 1.56
CA TYR A 265 -15.65 -0.93 2.63
C TYR A 265 -14.71 -2.13 2.44
N THR A 266 -14.63 -2.66 1.22
CA THR A 266 -13.75 -3.78 0.91
C THR A 266 -12.28 -3.41 1.11
N ASP A 267 -11.84 -2.28 0.58
CA ASP A 267 -10.44 -1.87 0.69
C ASP A 267 -10.04 -1.50 2.13
N LEU A 268 -10.91 -0.85 2.89
CA LEU A 268 -10.64 -0.55 4.31
C LEU A 268 -10.45 -1.82 5.15
N ARG A 269 -11.13 -2.93 4.79
CA ARG A 269 -11.02 -4.22 5.48
C ARG A 269 -10.00 -5.19 4.89
N THR A 270 -9.31 -4.81 3.84
CA THR A 270 -8.29 -5.64 3.19
C THR A 270 -7.01 -4.87 2.93
N TYR A 271 -7.05 -3.94 1.97
CA TYR A 271 -5.88 -3.22 1.48
C TYR A 271 -5.35 -2.17 2.47
N PHE A 272 -6.24 -1.36 3.03
CA PHE A 272 -5.84 -0.29 3.95
C PHE A 272 -5.16 -0.84 5.20
N GLU A 273 -5.79 -1.82 5.87
CA GLU A 273 -5.22 -2.40 7.09
C GLU A 273 -4.02 -3.32 6.80
N GLY A 274 -4.14 -4.16 5.78
CA GLY A 274 -3.16 -5.21 5.47
C GLY A 274 -1.94 -4.75 4.69
N SER A 275 -2.03 -3.59 4.02
CA SER A 275 -0.93 -3.01 3.23
C SER A 275 -0.60 -1.59 3.68
N ILE A 276 -1.49 -0.61 3.54
CA ILE A 276 -1.15 0.81 3.75
C ILE A 276 -0.69 1.09 5.18
N LEU A 277 -1.52 0.79 6.19
CA LEU A 277 -1.16 1.02 7.60
C LEU A 277 -0.03 0.10 8.06
N TYR A 278 -0.05 -1.15 7.59
CA TYR A 278 1.01 -2.10 7.89
C TYR A 278 2.36 -1.61 7.37
N ASN A 279 2.43 -1.20 6.11
CA ASN A 279 3.64 -0.69 5.49
C ASN A 279 4.19 0.53 6.25
N SER A 280 3.37 1.56 6.48
CA SER A 280 3.80 2.78 7.18
C SER A 280 4.33 2.49 8.59
N THR A 281 3.65 1.61 9.34
CA THR A 281 4.09 1.19 10.68
C THR A 281 5.44 0.45 10.64
N LYS A 282 5.61 -0.47 9.67
CA LYS A 282 6.84 -1.26 9.53
C LYS A 282 8.01 -0.43 9.00
N ILE A 283 7.76 0.52 8.11
CA ILE A 283 8.76 1.49 7.66
C ILE A 283 9.24 2.31 8.85
N ALA A 284 8.33 2.90 9.63
CA ALA A 284 8.68 3.69 10.81
C ALA A 284 9.54 2.88 11.79
N ARG A 285 9.11 1.66 12.12
CA ARG A 285 9.85 0.77 13.02
C ARG A 285 11.22 0.37 12.47
N GLY A 286 11.31 0.02 11.19
CA GLY A 286 12.53 -0.48 10.57
C GLY A 286 13.59 0.60 10.35
N THR A 287 13.17 1.86 10.15
CA THR A 287 14.07 2.97 9.91
C THR A 287 14.35 3.84 11.13
N GLY A 288 13.49 3.77 12.15
CA GLY A 288 13.53 4.64 13.33
C GLY A 288 12.97 6.03 13.09
N LEU A 289 12.40 6.34 11.92
CA LEU A 289 11.71 7.60 11.65
C LEU A 289 10.28 7.53 12.20
N ASP A 290 9.87 8.48 13.03
CA ASP A 290 8.48 8.62 13.46
C ASP A 290 7.61 9.09 12.27
N ILE A 291 6.73 8.24 11.78
CA ILE A 291 5.81 8.56 10.67
C ILE A 291 4.41 8.70 11.24
N ARG A 292 3.83 9.89 11.12
CA ARG A 292 2.47 10.18 11.57
C ARG A 292 1.55 10.47 10.40
N MET A 293 0.33 9.96 10.49
CA MET A 293 -0.65 9.95 9.38
C MET A 293 -1.90 10.75 9.78
N PRO A 294 -1.94 12.07 9.56
CA PRO A 294 -3.04 12.93 10.01
C PRO A 294 -4.42 12.53 9.46
N PHE A 295 -4.48 11.97 8.25
CA PHE A 295 -5.73 11.47 7.68
C PHE A 295 -6.28 10.22 8.39
N CYS A 296 -5.43 9.46 9.09
CA CYS A 296 -5.84 8.28 9.84
C CYS A 296 -6.46 8.60 11.22
N ASP A 297 -6.72 9.87 11.50
CA ASP A 297 -7.42 10.31 12.70
C ASP A 297 -8.90 9.87 12.68
N LEU A 298 -9.43 9.47 13.83
CA LEU A 298 -10.83 9.03 13.94
C LEU A 298 -11.84 10.11 13.53
N ARG A 299 -11.55 11.41 13.76
CA ARG A 299 -12.41 12.52 13.32
C ARG A 299 -12.47 12.60 11.81
N MET A 300 -11.34 12.37 11.15
CA MET A 300 -11.26 12.34 9.68
C MET A 300 -12.06 11.13 9.13
N PHE A 301 -11.93 9.97 9.80
CA PHE A 301 -12.72 8.79 9.45
C PHE A 301 -14.23 9.03 9.66
N GLU A 302 -14.65 9.66 10.78
CA GLU A 302 -16.05 10.00 11.04
C GLU A 302 -16.64 10.91 9.95
N ILE A 303 -15.89 11.88 9.47
CA ILE A 303 -16.29 12.71 8.32
C ILE A 303 -16.40 11.84 7.07
N ALA A 304 -15.41 11.02 6.79
CA ALA A 304 -15.41 10.19 5.60
C ALA A 304 -16.55 9.17 5.58
N ARG A 305 -16.88 8.50 6.71
CA ARG A 305 -17.95 7.50 6.78
C ARG A 305 -19.35 8.10 6.68
N THR A 306 -19.51 9.38 7.07
CA THR A 306 -20.78 10.09 6.97
C THR A 306 -20.92 10.92 5.70
N MET A 307 -19.84 11.10 4.93
CA MET A 307 -19.86 11.87 3.67
C MET A 307 -20.47 11.05 2.53
N PRO A 308 -21.52 11.55 1.85
CA PRO A 308 -22.10 10.91 0.67
C PRO A 308 -21.09 10.76 -0.48
N SER A 309 -21.21 9.68 -1.24
CA SER A 309 -20.29 9.32 -2.34
C SER A 309 -20.09 10.43 -3.38
N ARG A 310 -21.13 11.22 -3.67
CA ARG A 310 -21.06 12.34 -4.63
C ARG A 310 -20.10 13.47 -4.22
N PHE A 311 -19.76 13.58 -2.93
CA PHE A 311 -18.78 14.56 -2.42
C PHE A 311 -17.36 13.98 -2.31
N LYS A 312 -17.20 12.67 -2.53
CA LYS A 312 -15.91 11.99 -2.63
C LYS A 312 -15.44 11.91 -4.07
N THR A 313 -16.26 11.36 -4.97
CA THR A 313 -15.88 11.17 -6.38
C THR A 313 -17.06 11.31 -7.32
N THR A 314 -16.75 11.77 -8.53
CA THR A 314 -17.63 11.81 -9.69
C THR A 314 -16.87 11.39 -10.94
N ASP A 315 -17.52 11.33 -12.10
CA ASP A 315 -16.85 11.07 -13.38
C ASP A 315 -15.79 12.14 -13.72
N GLN A 316 -15.95 13.35 -13.18
CA GLN A 316 -15.08 14.50 -13.46
C GLN A 316 -13.90 14.62 -12.50
N GLY A 317 -13.98 14.05 -11.29
CA GLY A 317 -12.93 14.20 -10.28
C GLY A 317 -13.09 13.29 -9.08
N ASN A 318 -12.03 13.23 -8.28
CA ASN A 318 -11.94 12.48 -7.03
C ASN A 318 -11.59 13.40 -5.86
N LYS A 319 -11.81 12.94 -4.63
CA LYS A 319 -11.50 13.67 -3.38
C LYS A 319 -12.16 15.06 -3.32
N LEU A 320 -13.38 15.22 -3.83
CA LEU A 320 -13.97 16.53 -4.07
C LEU A 320 -13.98 17.43 -2.84
N ALA A 321 -14.46 16.94 -1.69
CA ALA A 321 -14.48 17.72 -0.45
C ALA A 321 -13.07 18.02 0.08
N LEU A 322 -12.14 17.05 0.00
CA LEU A 322 -10.75 17.26 0.38
C LEU A 322 -10.07 18.33 -0.49
N ARG A 323 -10.28 18.27 -1.82
CA ARG A 323 -9.75 19.28 -2.74
C ARG A 323 -10.34 20.65 -2.50
N ALA A 324 -11.63 20.74 -2.18
CA ALA A 324 -12.27 22.00 -1.81
C ALA A 324 -11.70 22.58 -0.50
N ALA A 325 -11.38 21.74 0.49
CA ALA A 325 -10.69 22.16 1.71
C ALA A 325 -9.26 22.63 1.40
N ALA A 326 -8.51 21.85 0.62
CA ALA A 326 -7.13 22.15 0.24
C ALA A 326 -7.01 23.45 -0.58
N ALA A 327 -7.97 23.76 -1.44
CA ALA A 327 -8.00 24.98 -2.26
C ALA A 327 -8.13 26.28 -1.43
N ARG A 328 -8.44 26.19 -0.15
CA ARG A 328 -8.46 27.34 0.76
C ARG A 328 -7.07 27.79 1.19
N VAL A 329 -6.07 26.90 1.11
CA VAL A 329 -4.70 27.14 1.58
C VAL A 329 -3.62 26.84 0.52
N LEU A 330 -3.98 26.22 -0.58
CA LEU A 330 -3.10 25.86 -1.69
C LEU A 330 -3.53 26.55 -3.00
N PRO A 331 -2.60 26.77 -3.94
CA PRO A 331 -2.95 27.17 -5.30
C PRO A 331 -3.94 26.20 -5.94
N HIS A 332 -4.80 26.72 -6.81
CA HIS A 332 -5.84 25.91 -7.45
C HIS A 332 -5.25 24.73 -8.24
N ASP A 333 -4.16 24.95 -8.98
CA ASP A 333 -3.47 23.92 -9.76
C ASP A 333 -2.88 22.80 -8.86
N VAL A 334 -2.44 23.10 -7.65
CA VAL A 334 -1.99 22.09 -6.65
C VAL A 334 -3.19 21.35 -6.08
N ALA A 335 -4.23 22.07 -5.62
CA ALA A 335 -5.41 21.47 -5.00
C ALA A 335 -6.17 20.53 -5.96
N TYR A 336 -6.20 20.84 -7.26
CA TYR A 336 -6.91 20.06 -8.28
C TYR A 336 -5.99 19.26 -9.21
N ARG A 337 -4.69 19.18 -8.89
CA ARG A 337 -3.73 18.41 -9.67
C ARG A 337 -4.15 16.94 -9.79
N LYS A 338 -3.99 16.40 -10.99
CA LYS A 338 -4.25 14.99 -11.24
C LYS A 338 -3.18 14.15 -10.53
N LYS A 339 -3.62 13.13 -9.80
CA LYS A 339 -2.68 12.19 -9.16
C LYS A 339 -1.88 11.44 -10.23
N LEU A 340 -0.55 11.48 -10.13
CA LEU A 340 0.36 10.73 -10.99
C LEU A 340 0.64 9.33 -10.44
N GLY A 341 0.48 9.11 -9.14
CA GLY A 341 0.89 7.90 -8.43
C GLY A 341 2.34 8.03 -7.95
N PHE A 342 2.90 6.94 -7.43
CA PHE A 342 4.29 6.88 -6.98
C PHE A 342 5.10 6.08 -8.02
N PRO A 343 5.70 6.73 -9.03
CA PRO A 343 6.20 6.09 -10.24
C PRO A 343 7.61 5.50 -10.05
N VAL A 344 7.74 4.47 -9.18
CA VAL A 344 9.03 3.77 -9.02
C VAL A 344 9.40 3.08 -10.33
N PRO A 345 10.60 3.30 -10.90
CA PRO A 345 10.99 2.76 -12.20
C PRO A 345 11.45 1.30 -12.12
N VAL A 346 10.76 0.48 -11.31
CA VAL A 346 11.13 -0.91 -11.01
C VAL A 346 11.23 -1.76 -12.29
N ARG A 347 10.31 -1.57 -13.27
CA ARG A 347 10.39 -2.31 -14.53
C ARG A 347 11.74 -2.12 -15.23
N ALA A 348 12.25 -0.88 -15.26
CA ALA A 348 13.54 -0.57 -15.86
C ALA A 348 14.69 -1.14 -15.02
N TRP A 349 14.62 -1.02 -13.71
CA TRP A 349 15.65 -1.55 -12.80
C TRP A 349 15.76 -3.07 -12.86
N LEU A 350 14.62 -3.79 -12.84
CA LEU A 350 14.62 -5.25 -12.94
C LEU A 350 15.24 -5.77 -14.24
N ALA A 351 15.25 -4.97 -15.30
CA ALA A 351 15.88 -5.31 -16.57
C ALA A 351 17.40 -5.09 -16.58
N THR A 352 17.99 -4.45 -15.54
CA THR A 352 19.42 -4.26 -15.43
C THR A 352 20.14 -5.54 -14.96
N GLU A 353 21.38 -5.70 -15.36
CA GLU A 353 22.16 -6.91 -15.11
C GLU A 353 22.26 -7.29 -13.61
N PRO A 354 22.60 -6.38 -12.67
CA PRO A 354 22.70 -6.74 -11.25
C PRO A 354 21.39 -7.27 -10.67
N PHE A 355 20.26 -6.63 -10.99
CA PHE A 355 18.93 -7.04 -10.54
C PHE A 355 18.51 -8.38 -11.13
N MET A 356 18.65 -8.52 -12.45
CA MET A 356 18.23 -9.74 -13.15
C MET A 356 18.98 -10.95 -12.65
N LYS A 357 20.30 -10.83 -12.42
CA LYS A 357 21.13 -11.92 -11.90
C LYS A 357 20.65 -12.39 -10.51
N GLU A 358 20.36 -11.46 -9.62
CA GLU A 358 19.85 -11.79 -8.28
C GLU A 358 18.45 -12.44 -8.34
N ILE A 359 17.56 -11.90 -9.17
CA ILE A 359 16.22 -12.46 -9.38
C ILE A 359 16.31 -13.89 -9.97
N GLU A 360 17.14 -14.11 -10.95
CA GLU A 360 17.35 -15.45 -11.53
C GLU A 360 17.90 -16.43 -10.50
N ARG A 361 18.86 -16.01 -9.67
CA ARG A 361 19.38 -16.82 -8.55
C ARG A 361 18.26 -17.25 -7.63
N ALA A 362 17.46 -16.28 -7.17
CA ALA A 362 16.37 -16.55 -6.22
C ALA A 362 15.29 -17.44 -6.85
N LEU A 363 14.78 -17.06 -8.03
CA LEU A 363 13.63 -17.74 -8.65
C LEU A 363 13.97 -19.12 -9.28
N THR A 364 15.24 -19.46 -9.46
CA THR A 364 15.68 -20.80 -9.92
C THR A 364 16.29 -21.66 -8.81
N GLY A 365 16.46 -21.08 -7.61
CA GLY A 365 17.05 -21.74 -6.44
C GLY A 365 16.12 -22.78 -5.77
N GLU A 366 16.65 -23.46 -4.75
CA GLU A 366 15.89 -24.48 -3.99
C GLU A 366 14.73 -23.89 -3.19
N ALA A 367 14.91 -22.67 -2.65
CA ALA A 367 13.84 -21.95 -1.94
C ALA A 367 12.60 -21.76 -2.81
N ALA A 368 12.78 -21.40 -4.09
CA ALA A 368 11.67 -21.22 -5.02
C ALA A 368 10.85 -22.50 -5.21
N LYS A 369 11.48 -23.68 -5.22
CA LYS A 369 10.78 -24.97 -5.40
C LYS A 369 9.81 -25.29 -4.25
N CYS A 370 10.09 -24.80 -3.05
CA CYS A 370 9.23 -24.99 -1.89
C CYS A 370 7.94 -24.18 -1.96
N LEU A 371 7.95 -23.07 -2.68
CA LEU A 371 6.89 -22.06 -2.68
C LEU A 371 6.12 -21.99 -4.02
N LEU A 372 6.85 -22.13 -5.13
CA LEU A 372 6.39 -21.77 -6.46
C LEU A 372 6.69 -22.89 -7.50
N ASN A 373 5.92 -22.87 -8.57
CA ASN A 373 6.14 -23.74 -9.72
C ASN A 373 7.32 -23.23 -10.55
N VAL A 374 8.49 -23.86 -10.40
CA VAL A 374 9.75 -23.43 -11.04
C VAL A 374 9.67 -23.47 -12.57
N ASN A 375 8.87 -24.35 -13.17
CA ASN A 375 8.69 -24.38 -14.63
C ASN A 375 7.95 -23.12 -15.11
N GLU A 376 6.94 -22.67 -14.33
CA GLU A 376 6.22 -21.42 -14.62
C GLU A 376 7.13 -20.19 -14.38
N LEU A 377 7.97 -20.22 -13.35
CA LEU A 377 8.97 -19.15 -13.10
C LEU A 377 9.97 -19.02 -14.25
N ARG A 378 10.45 -20.12 -14.82
CA ARG A 378 11.32 -20.10 -16.00
C ARG A 378 10.61 -19.48 -17.21
N CYS A 379 9.34 -19.81 -17.42
CA CYS A 379 8.54 -19.20 -18.48
C CYS A 379 8.34 -17.69 -18.23
N LEU A 380 8.10 -17.27 -16.99
CA LEU A 380 7.97 -15.87 -16.60
C LEU A 380 9.26 -15.09 -16.86
N LEU A 381 10.41 -15.62 -16.44
CA LEU A 381 11.72 -14.98 -16.65
C LEU A 381 12.06 -14.86 -18.14
N ALA A 382 11.85 -15.93 -18.93
CA ALA A 382 12.05 -15.89 -20.36
C ALA A 382 11.17 -14.82 -21.03
N ALA A 383 9.87 -14.78 -20.68
CA ALA A 383 8.96 -13.78 -21.23
C ALA A 383 9.33 -12.35 -20.82
N PHE A 384 9.74 -12.15 -19.58
CA PHE A 384 10.18 -10.83 -19.08
C PHE A 384 11.44 -10.33 -19.80
N LYS A 385 12.37 -11.22 -20.14
CA LYS A 385 13.58 -10.94 -20.92
C LYS A 385 13.30 -10.76 -22.43
N GLY A 386 12.03 -10.92 -22.87
CA GLY A 386 11.67 -10.86 -24.28
C GLY A 386 11.97 -12.15 -25.06
N GLU A 387 12.32 -13.23 -24.37
CA GLU A 387 12.54 -14.56 -24.94
C GLU A 387 11.23 -15.32 -25.10
N LYS A 388 11.21 -16.36 -25.96
CA LYS A 388 10.03 -17.20 -26.13
C LYS A 388 9.88 -18.18 -24.96
N PRO A 389 8.81 -18.09 -24.14
CA PRO A 389 8.60 -19.01 -23.05
C PRO A 389 8.25 -20.42 -23.58
N ALA A 390 8.62 -21.46 -22.82
CA ALA A 390 8.36 -22.86 -23.19
C ALA A 390 6.87 -23.22 -23.22
N ALA A 391 6.06 -22.53 -22.39
CA ALA A 391 4.60 -22.72 -22.30
C ALA A 391 3.88 -21.38 -22.17
N HIS A 392 2.57 -21.37 -22.40
CA HIS A 392 1.68 -20.21 -22.17
C HIS A 392 2.06 -18.90 -22.88
N GLY A 393 2.81 -18.95 -23.99
CA GLY A 393 3.35 -17.76 -24.68
C GLY A 393 2.28 -16.71 -25.04
N HIS A 394 1.04 -17.12 -25.37
CA HIS A 394 -0.05 -16.19 -25.65
C HIS A 394 -0.46 -15.37 -24.39
N TRP A 395 -0.51 -16.03 -23.22
CA TRP A 395 -0.81 -15.37 -21.94
C TRP A 395 0.29 -14.36 -21.60
N TYR A 396 1.56 -14.73 -21.69
CA TYR A 396 2.69 -13.85 -21.42
C TYR A 396 2.72 -12.63 -22.33
N LYS A 397 2.46 -12.81 -23.63
CA LYS A 397 2.35 -11.71 -24.60
C LYS A 397 1.24 -10.71 -24.22
N ARG A 398 0.08 -11.22 -23.78
CA ARG A 398 -1.06 -10.38 -23.35
C ARG A 398 -0.74 -9.60 -22.09
N HIS A 399 0.03 -10.16 -21.17
CA HIS A 399 0.38 -9.56 -19.87
C HIS A 399 1.75 -8.87 -19.87
N GLU A 400 2.38 -8.71 -21.01
CA GLU A 400 3.74 -8.14 -21.13
C GLU A 400 3.95 -6.87 -20.29
N PRO A 401 3.06 -5.86 -20.28
CA PRO A 401 3.28 -4.63 -19.51
C PRO A 401 3.30 -4.85 -17.98
N LEU A 402 2.75 -5.97 -17.52
CA LEU A 402 2.60 -6.30 -16.09
C LEU A 402 3.56 -7.39 -15.62
N LEU A 403 4.37 -8.00 -16.50
CA LEU A 403 5.25 -9.12 -16.13
C LEU A 403 6.23 -8.78 -15.01
N TRP A 404 6.70 -7.53 -14.95
CA TRP A 404 7.57 -7.07 -13.89
C TRP A 404 6.92 -7.22 -12.49
N ARG A 405 5.58 -7.04 -12.38
CA ARG A 405 4.86 -7.21 -11.11
C ARG A 405 4.87 -8.68 -10.68
N TYR A 406 4.67 -9.61 -11.61
CA TYR A 406 4.73 -11.06 -11.33
C TYR A 406 6.15 -11.47 -10.91
N VAL A 407 7.18 -11.00 -11.62
CA VAL A 407 8.59 -11.23 -11.29
C VAL A 407 8.90 -10.73 -9.88
N TRP A 408 8.54 -9.49 -9.58
CA TRP A 408 8.79 -8.86 -8.30
C TRP A 408 8.04 -9.57 -7.16
N THR A 409 6.77 -9.90 -7.36
CA THR A 409 5.96 -10.64 -6.37
C THR A 409 6.58 -12.01 -6.06
N CYS A 410 6.97 -12.77 -7.07
CA CYS A 410 7.63 -14.06 -6.85
C CYS A 410 8.99 -13.91 -6.16
N TYR A 411 9.78 -12.91 -6.56
CA TYR A 411 11.10 -12.64 -5.99
C TYR A 411 11.01 -12.29 -4.49
N THR A 412 10.17 -11.35 -4.12
CA THR A 412 10.04 -10.93 -2.71
C THR A 412 9.52 -12.04 -1.80
N LEU A 413 8.64 -12.93 -2.31
CA LEU A 413 8.22 -14.12 -1.57
C LEU A 413 9.37 -15.09 -1.34
N VAL A 414 10.15 -15.41 -2.37
CA VAL A 414 11.27 -16.33 -2.29
C VAL A 414 12.34 -15.76 -1.37
N ARG A 415 12.69 -14.47 -1.54
CA ARG A 415 13.70 -13.83 -0.70
C ARG A 415 13.28 -13.77 0.77
N TRP A 416 12.00 -13.46 1.04
CA TRP A 416 11.44 -13.53 2.40
C TRP A 416 11.60 -14.94 3.00
N TYR A 417 11.30 -16.00 2.24
CA TYR A 417 11.45 -17.38 2.71
C TYR A 417 12.91 -17.73 3.01
N GLU A 418 13.84 -17.34 2.14
CA GLU A 418 15.28 -17.50 2.41
C GLU A 418 15.64 -16.86 3.76
N LEU A 419 15.25 -15.60 4.00
CA LEU A 419 15.60 -14.86 5.21
C LEU A 419 15.01 -15.44 6.50
N PHE A 420 13.80 -15.98 6.45
CA PHE A 420 13.10 -16.41 7.67
C PHE A 420 13.11 -17.92 7.92
N PHE A 421 13.35 -18.73 6.90
CA PHE A 421 13.31 -20.18 7.03
C PHE A 421 14.64 -20.87 6.72
N LEU A 422 15.52 -20.23 5.95
CA LEU A 422 16.82 -20.83 5.59
C LEU A 422 17.99 -20.12 6.29
N ASP A 423 18.09 -18.79 6.18
CA ASP A 423 19.21 -18.01 6.77
C ASP A 423 19.04 -17.81 8.30
N GLY A 424 17.82 -17.82 8.82
CA GLY A 424 17.48 -17.59 10.23
C GLY A 424 17.43 -18.86 11.10
N ALA A 425 17.87 -19.99 10.61
CA ALA A 425 17.90 -21.25 11.38
C ALA A 425 19.08 -21.34 12.38
N ALA A 426 19.91 -20.28 12.48
CA ALA A 426 21.13 -20.26 13.28
C ALA A 426 21.08 -19.37 14.55
N ASP A 427 19.92 -18.74 14.88
CA ASP A 427 19.77 -17.91 16.11
C ASP A 427 18.69 -18.46 17.07
#